data_64f39deac6ced3add991762252076e03
#
_entry.id   64f39deac6ced3add991762252076e03
#
_cell.length_a   1.000
_cell.length_b   1.000
_cell.length_c   1.000
_cell.angle_alpha   90.00
_cell.angle_beta   90.00
_cell.angle_gamma   90.00
#
_symmetry.space_group_name_H-M   'P 1'
#
loop_
_entity.id
_entity.type
_entity.pdbx_description
1 polymer ?
#
loop_
_entity_poly.entity_id
_entity_poly.type
_entity_poly.pdbx_seq_one_letter_code
_entity_poly.pdbx_strand_id
1 'polypeptide(L)'
;MRIYLIGFMGAGKSFWGPRLAQQAGLRFYDLDREIEQSQQLTIDQLFTLKGEESFRVLEKELLHLLTENHSQFVMACGGGTPCFLNNIEYMRRSGKVVWINPTVEVLAKRLWAERTQRPLLRSVSESDLEGVIQKKMADRRLYYEQAHVRIDEEAIDVITLLKSIAHV
;
A
#
# COMPACT_ATOMS: atom_id res chain seq x y z
N MET A 1 5.24 2.53 -18.09
CA MET A 1 5.63 2.99 -16.74
C MET A 1 4.79 2.28 -15.70
N ARG A 2 5.42 1.58 -14.74
CA ARG A 2 4.74 0.94 -13.60
C ARG A 2 5.05 1.72 -12.35
N ILE A 3 4.02 2.05 -11.55
CA ILE A 3 4.16 2.80 -10.30
C ILE A 3 3.49 1.98 -9.19
N TYR A 4 4.24 1.63 -8.15
CA TYR A 4 3.75 0.92 -6.98
C TYR A 4 3.67 1.91 -5.81
N LEU A 5 2.48 2.09 -5.24
CA LEU A 5 2.28 2.91 -4.05
C LEU A 5 2.33 2.02 -2.83
N ILE A 6 3.29 2.27 -1.96
CA ILE A 6 3.46 1.58 -0.68
C ILE A 6 3.27 2.55 0.49
N GLY A 7 3.10 2.02 1.68
CA GLY A 7 2.91 2.79 2.90
C GLY A 7 1.87 2.15 3.82
N PHE A 8 1.78 2.65 5.03
CA PHE A 8 0.91 2.10 6.07
C PHE A 8 -0.57 2.14 5.67
N MET A 9 -1.43 1.35 6.33
CA MET A 9 -2.88 1.51 6.21
C MET A 9 -3.28 2.94 6.59
N GLY A 10 -4.23 3.54 5.89
CA GLY A 10 -4.62 4.95 6.10
C GLY A 10 -3.66 5.99 5.50
N ALA A 11 -2.54 5.58 4.87
CA ALA A 11 -1.57 6.53 4.27
C ALA A 11 -2.12 7.32 3.07
N GLY A 12 -3.20 6.85 2.45
CA GLY A 12 -3.82 7.55 1.32
C GLY A 12 -3.50 6.95 -0.06
N LYS A 13 -2.99 5.71 -0.11
CA LYS A 13 -2.69 5.04 -1.39
C LYS A 13 -3.90 4.96 -2.33
N SER A 14 -5.06 4.59 -1.80
CA SER A 14 -6.31 4.51 -2.57
C SER A 14 -6.90 5.88 -2.91
N PHE A 15 -6.42 6.97 -2.27
CA PHE A 15 -6.74 8.34 -2.64
C PHE A 15 -5.82 8.85 -3.76
N TRP A 16 -4.52 8.64 -3.63
CA TRP A 16 -3.52 9.12 -4.59
C TRP A 16 -3.47 8.28 -5.86
N GLY A 17 -3.65 6.96 -5.74
CA GLY A 17 -3.51 6.02 -6.85
C GLY A 17 -4.38 6.35 -8.06
N PRO A 18 -5.71 6.49 -7.92
CA PRO A 18 -6.58 6.85 -9.04
C PRO A 18 -6.23 8.22 -9.66
N ARG A 19 -5.83 9.19 -8.83
CA ARG A 19 -5.46 10.55 -9.31
C ARG A 19 -4.17 10.53 -10.11
N LEU A 20 -3.16 9.81 -9.65
CA LEU A 20 -1.90 9.62 -10.37
C LEU A 20 -2.15 8.88 -11.70
N ALA A 21 -2.96 7.82 -11.65
CA ALA A 21 -3.29 7.05 -12.83
C ALA A 21 -4.02 7.90 -13.87
N GLN A 22 -5.01 8.68 -13.46
CA GLN A 22 -5.75 9.58 -14.33
C GLN A 22 -4.84 10.63 -14.97
N GLN A 23 -3.98 11.29 -14.16
CA GLN A 23 -3.07 12.33 -14.65
C GLN A 23 -2.00 11.77 -15.59
N ALA A 24 -1.55 10.54 -15.37
CA ALA A 24 -0.55 9.88 -16.20
C ALA A 24 -1.14 9.14 -17.41
N GLY A 25 -2.47 9.07 -17.55
CA GLY A 25 -3.14 8.26 -18.58
C GLY A 25 -2.93 6.75 -18.38
N LEU A 26 -2.81 6.29 -17.13
CA LEU A 26 -2.53 4.90 -16.76
C LEU A 26 -3.74 4.24 -16.12
N ARG A 27 -3.75 2.90 -16.14
CA ARG A 27 -4.73 2.11 -15.39
C ARG A 27 -4.37 2.08 -13.91
N PHE A 28 -5.39 2.11 -13.04
CA PHE A 28 -5.23 1.95 -11.60
C PHE A 28 -5.64 0.56 -11.15
N TYR A 29 -4.83 -0.05 -10.28
CA TYR A 29 -5.12 -1.29 -9.57
C TYR A 29 -5.00 -1.07 -8.06
N ASP A 30 -5.93 -1.64 -7.30
CA ASP A 30 -5.81 -1.80 -5.85
C ASP A 30 -5.60 -3.30 -5.59
N LEU A 31 -4.40 -3.67 -5.14
CA LEU A 31 -4.00 -5.08 -5.02
C LEU A 31 -4.92 -5.86 -4.07
N ASP A 32 -5.35 -5.23 -2.96
CA ASP A 32 -6.27 -5.87 -2.02
C ASP A 32 -7.62 -6.17 -2.69
N ARG A 33 -8.16 -5.24 -3.48
CA ARG A 33 -9.40 -5.45 -4.24
C ARG A 33 -9.25 -6.51 -5.32
N GLU A 34 -8.14 -6.53 -6.02
CA GLU A 34 -7.86 -7.56 -7.04
C GLU A 34 -7.81 -8.96 -6.40
N ILE A 35 -7.20 -9.08 -5.19
CA ILE A 35 -7.20 -10.32 -4.41
C ILE A 35 -8.63 -10.72 -4.03
N GLU A 36 -9.41 -9.81 -3.45
CA GLU A 36 -10.79 -10.07 -3.05
C GLU A 36 -11.65 -10.53 -4.24
N GLN A 37 -11.53 -9.88 -5.38
CA GLN A 37 -12.23 -10.26 -6.61
C GLN A 37 -11.80 -11.64 -7.12
N SER A 38 -10.51 -11.94 -7.11
CA SER A 38 -9.99 -13.22 -7.60
C SER A 38 -10.42 -14.40 -6.72
N GLN A 39 -10.51 -14.17 -5.40
CA GLN A 39 -10.82 -15.20 -4.41
C GLN A 39 -12.29 -15.26 -4.02
N GLN A 40 -13.10 -14.27 -4.38
CA GLN A 40 -14.50 -14.10 -3.95
C GLN A 40 -14.65 -14.09 -2.42
N LEU A 41 -13.64 -13.60 -1.71
CA LEU A 41 -13.54 -13.50 -0.27
C LEU A 41 -12.94 -12.16 0.12
N THR A 42 -13.32 -11.60 1.26
CA THR A 42 -12.66 -10.42 1.79
C THR A 42 -11.27 -10.76 2.33
N ILE A 43 -10.39 -9.77 2.44
CA ILE A 43 -9.06 -9.95 3.05
C ILE A 43 -9.17 -10.59 4.43
N ASP A 44 -10.11 -10.14 5.26
CA ASP A 44 -10.40 -10.71 6.59
C ASP A 44 -10.76 -12.19 6.54
N GLN A 45 -11.64 -12.56 5.63
CA GLN A 45 -12.02 -13.96 5.43
C GLN A 45 -10.83 -14.80 4.98
N LEU A 46 -9.98 -14.27 4.11
CA LEU A 46 -8.77 -14.96 3.67
C LEU A 46 -7.80 -15.20 4.84
N PHE A 47 -7.56 -14.19 5.69
CA PHE A 47 -6.74 -14.36 6.89
C PHE A 47 -7.34 -15.39 7.86
N THR A 48 -8.64 -15.34 8.08
CA THR A 48 -9.33 -16.26 9.00
C THR A 48 -9.33 -17.70 8.48
N LEU A 49 -9.59 -17.89 7.18
CA LEU A 49 -9.75 -19.23 6.60
C LEU A 49 -8.44 -19.87 6.18
N LYS A 50 -7.48 -19.10 5.67
CA LYS A 50 -6.24 -19.61 5.07
C LYS A 50 -4.98 -19.24 5.87
N GLY A 51 -5.06 -18.30 6.81
CA GLY A 51 -3.93 -17.78 7.57
C GLY A 51 -3.06 -16.78 6.81
N GLU A 52 -2.18 -16.10 7.54
CA GLU A 52 -1.34 -15.04 6.97
C GLU A 52 -0.36 -15.56 5.93
N GLU A 53 0.29 -16.70 6.17
CA GLU A 53 1.28 -17.26 5.24
C GLU A 53 0.67 -17.53 3.85
N SER A 54 -0.47 -18.18 3.81
CA SER A 54 -1.19 -18.46 2.55
C SER A 54 -1.64 -17.17 1.86
N PHE A 55 -2.09 -16.18 2.64
CA PHE A 55 -2.44 -14.86 2.10
C PHE A 55 -1.22 -14.17 1.46
N ARG A 56 -0.04 -14.23 2.09
CA ARG A 56 1.18 -13.62 1.55
C ARG A 56 1.65 -14.26 0.24
N VAL A 57 1.48 -15.57 0.12
CA VAL A 57 1.76 -16.26 -1.15
C VAL A 57 0.81 -15.78 -2.25
N LEU A 58 -0.48 -15.73 -1.96
CA LEU A 58 -1.51 -15.26 -2.89
C LEU A 58 -1.28 -13.79 -3.30
N GLU A 59 -0.97 -12.93 -2.33
CA GLU A 59 -0.64 -11.52 -2.56
C GLU A 59 0.54 -11.36 -3.52
N LYS A 60 1.62 -12.12 -3.30
CA LYS A 60 2.78 -12.16 -4.19
C LYS A 60 2.41 -12.64 -5.60
N GLU A 61 1.69 -13.75 -5.71
CA GLU A 61 1.31 -14.32 -7.01
C GLU A 61 0.49 -13.31 -7.84
N LEU A 62 -0.47 -12.63 -7.21
CA LEU A 62 -1.29 -11.66 -7.91
C LEU A 62 -0.52 -10.38 -8.26
N LEU A 63 0.37 -9.92 -7.37
CA LEU A 63 1.30 -8.82 -7.66
C LEU A 63 2.13 -9.13 -8.92
N HIS A 64 2.70 -10.33 -9.00
CA HIS A 64 3.50 -10.76 -10.15
C HIS A 64 2.65 -10.88 -11.41
N LEU A 65 1.50 -11.54 -11.33
CA LEU A 65 0.58 -11.74 -12.44
C LEU A 65 0.16 -10.40 -13.07
N LEU A 66 -0.25 -9.43 -12.26
CA LEU A 66 -0.64 -8.10 -12.74
C LEU A 66 0.54 -7.36 -13.33
N THR A 67 1.71 -7.47 -12.73
CA THR A 67 2.93 -6.82 -13.22
C THR A 67 3.36 -7.38 -14.58
N GLU A 68 3.33 -8.69 -14.75
CA GLU A 68 3.76 -9.37 -16.00
C GLU A 68 2.78 -9.14 -17.14
N ASN A 69 1.48 -9.12 -16.85
CA ASN A 69 0.44 -8.92 -17.86
C ASN A 69 0.24 -7.44 -18.28
N HIS A 70 0.78 -6.48 -17.54
CA HIS A 70 0.57 -5.06 -17.80
C HIS A 70 1.89 -4.29 -17.80
N SER A 71 2.17 -3.60 -18.88
CA SER A 71 3.39 -2.79 -19.05
C SER A 71 3.28 -1.40 -18.41
N GLN A 72 2.06 -0.93 -18.14
CA GLN A 72 1.78 0.43 -17.66
C GLN A 72 0.62 0.46 -16.67
N PHE A 73 0.87 0.94 -15.45
CA PHE A 73 -0.16 1.08 -14.41
C PHE A 73 0.31 1.89 -13.21
N VAL A 74 -0.64 2.28 -12.36
CA VAL A 74 -0.43 2.65 -10.95
C VAL A 74 -1.10 1.59 -10.08
N MET A 75 -0.39 1.03 -9.11
CA MET A 75 -0.90 -0.01 -8.21
C MET A 75 -0.76 0.43 -6.75
N ALA A 76 -1.87 0.46 -6.01
CA ALA A 76 -1.85 0.56 -4.56
C ALA A 76 -1.62 -0.83 -3.96
N CYS A 77 -0.55 -0.99 -3.19
CA CYS A 77 -0.20 -2.24 -2.53
C CYS A 77 -0.68 -2.24 -1.07
N GLY A 78 -1.00 -3.40 -0.52
CA GLY A 78 -1.31 -3.56 0.90
C GLY A 78 -0.15 -3.08 1.78
N GLY A 79 -0.43 -2.65 3.02
CA GLY A 79 0.62 -2.11 3.91
C GLY A 79 1.70 -3.13 4.27
N GLY A 80 1.40 -4.42 4.21
CA GLY A 80 2.37 -5.51 4.42
C GLY A 80 3.06 -6.00 3.14
N THR A 81 2.50 -5.73 1.97
CA THR A 81 2.97 -6.27 0.69
C THR A 81 4.49 -6.14 0.50
N PRO A 82 5.15 -4.98 0.73
CA PRO A 82 6.59 -4.85 0.52
C PRO A 82 7.44 -5.64 1.54
N CYS A 83 6.85 -6.04 2.67
CA CYS A 83 7.59 -6.64 3.79
C CYS A 83 7.78 -8.16 3.67
N PHE A 84 7.11 -8.81 2.73
CA PHE A 84 7.10 -10.28 2.61
C PHE A 84 7.61 -10.74 1.25
N LEU A 85 8.19 -11.94 1.26
CA LEU A 85 8.54 -12.73 0.07
C LEU A 85 9.34 -11.95 -1.01
N ASN A 86 10.18 -11.00 -0.58
CA ASN A 86 11.00 -10.13 -1.45
C ASN A 86 10.19 -9.24 -2.42
N ASN A 87 8.94 -8.97 -2.10
CA ASN A 87 8.09 -8.14 -2.97
C ASN A 87 8.66 -6.75 -3.21
N ILE A 88 9.31 -6.12 -2.21
CA ILE A 88 9.90 -4.79 -2.40
C ILE A 88 10.99 -4.81 -3.48
N GLU A 89 11.84 -5.80 -3.49
CA GLU A 89 12.90 -5.94 -4.50
C GLU A 89 12.31 -6.19 -5.90
N TYR A 90 11.29 -7.05 -5.99
CA TYR A 90 10.58 -7.30 -7.24
C TYR A 90 9.93 -6.03 -7.79
N MET A 91 9.21 -5.28 -6.97
CA MET A 91 8.59 -4.00 -7.37
C MET A 91 9.64 -2.99 -7.84
N ARG A 92 10.79 -2.87 -7.14
CA ARG A 92 11.88 -1.97 -7.51
C ARG A 92 12.50 -2.30 -8.86
N ARG A 93 12.65 -3.58 -9.18
CA ARG A 93 13.18 -4.03 -10.49
C ARG A 93 12.16 -3.87 -11.62
N SER A 94 10.87 -3.93 -11.29
CA SER A 94 9.78 -3.93 -12.28
C SER A 94 9.24 -2.53 -12.59
N GLY A 95 9.47 -1.53 -11.70
CA GLY A 95 8.94 -0.17 -11.86
C GLY A 95 9.40 0.78 -10.77
N LYS A 96 8.67 1.88 -10.61
CA LYS A 96 8.95 2.90 -9.60
C LYS A 96 8.13 2.65 -8.35
N VAL A 97 8.78 2.60 -7.20
CA VAL A 97 8.14 2.43 -5.89
C VAL A 97 8.06 3.79 -5.20
N VAL A 98 6.87 4.17 -4.77
CA VAL A 98 6.57 5.43 -4.09
C VAL A 98 6.02 5.13 -2.70
N TRP A 99 6.70 5.61 -1.68
CA TRP A 99 6.26 5.50 -0.30
C TRP A 99 5.47 6.74 0.11
N ILE A 100 4.18 6.57 0.39
CA ILE A 100 3.32 7.61 0.97
C ILE A 100 3.42 7.48 2.48
N ASN A 101 3.98 8.51 3.13
CA ASN A 101 4.40 8.49 4.52
C ASN A 101 3.87 9.71 5.30
N PRO A 102 2.55 9.80 5.54
CA PRO A 102 2.01 10.81 6.43
C PRO A 102 2.47 10.59 7.87
N THR A 103 2.36 11.63 8.70
CA THR A 103 2.75 11.54 10.11
C THR A 103 1.88 10.52 10.89
N VAL A 104 2.39 10.07 12.03
CA VAL A 104 1.66 9.12 12.90
C VAL A 104 0.33 9.70 13.36
N GLU A 105 0.30 11.00 13.69
CA GLU A 105 -0.91 11.71 14.14
C GLU A 105 -1.98 11.69 13.05
N VAL A 106 -1.59 11.92 11.81
CA VAL A 106 -2.51 11.87 10.66
C VAL A 106 -3.03 10.47 10.43
N LEU A 107 -2.15 9.48 10.50
CA LEU A 107 -2.54 8.06 10.42
C LEU A 107 -3.51 7.68 11.52
N ALA A 108 -3.21 8.05 12.77
CA ALA A 108 -4.06 7.77 13.93
C ALA A 108 -5.46 8.38 13.75
N LYS A 109 -5.53 9.65 13.37
CA LYS A 109 -6.81 10.34 13.13
C LYS A 109 -7.65 9.66 12.03
N ARG A 110 -7.04 9.29 10.91
CA ARG A 110 -7.73 8.59 9.81
C ARG A 110 -8.19 7.20 10.22
N LEU A 111 -7.31 6.44 10.84
CA LEU A 111 -7.59 5.06 11.26
C LEU A 111 -8.63 5.00 12.38
N TRP A 112 -8.63 5.98 13.30
CA TRP A 112 -9.67 6.08 14.32
C TRP A 112 -11.06 6.30 13.72
N ALA A 113 -11.16 7.18 12.72
CA ALA A 113 -12.41 7.41 11.99
C ALA A 113 -12.92 6.15 11.25
N GLU A 114 -12.00 5.30 10.76
CA GLU A 114 -12.31 4.08 10.00
C GLU A 114 -12.28 2.79 10.84
N ARG A 115 -12.09 2.86 12.18
CA ARG A 115 -11.82 1.69 13.03
C ARG A 115 -12.89 0.59 12.98
N THR A 116 -14.15 0.97 12.77
CA THR A 116 -15.26 0.00 12.67
C THR A 116 -15.15 -0.90 11.46
N GLN A 117 -14.50 -0.43 10.39
CA GLN A 117 -14.29 -1.14 9.14
C GLN A 117 -12.96 -1.93 9.13
N ARG A 118 -12.14 -1.80 10.20
CA ARG A 118 -10.81 -2.41 10.28
C ARG A 118 -10.69 -3.35 11.47
N PRO A 119 -10.78 -4.68 11.26
CA PRO A 119 -10.77 -5.67 12.34
C PRO A 119 -9.57 -5.55 13.27
N LEU A 120 -8.37 -5.29 12.73
CA LEU A 120 -7.14 -5.16 13.50
C LEU A 120 -7.13 -3.98 14.49
N LEU A 121 -8.06 -3.03 14.34
CA LEU A 121 -8.15 -1.84 15.20
C LEU A 121 -9.32 -1.86 16.16
N ARG A 122 -10.22 -2.84 16.06
CA ARG A 122 -11.44 -2.90 16.89
C ARG A 122 -11.18 -3.00 18.38
N SER A 123 -10.07 -3.64 18.77
CA SER A 123 -9.67 -3.82 20.18
C SER A 123 -8.68 -2.77 20.70
N VAL A 124 -8.28 -1.81 19.87
CA VAL A 124 -7.30 -0.79 20.22
C VAL A 124 -8.02 0.45 20.72
N SER A 125 -7.62 0.98 21.90
CA SER A 125 -8.12 2.25 22.42
C SER A 125 -7.56 3.43 21.61
N GLU A 126 -8.23 4.58 21.66
CA GLU A 126 -7.75 5.80 21.01
C GLU A 126 -6.37 6.21 21.52
N SER A 127 -6.17 6.11 22.85
CA SER A 127 -4.89 6.43 23.50
C SER A 127 -3.73 5.52 23.11
N ASP A 128 -4.00 4.28 22.74
CA ASP A 128 -2.98 3.29 22.41
C ASP A 128 -2.67 3.23 20.90
N LEU A 129 -3.55 3.84 20.08
CA LEU A 129 -3.50 3.70 18.62
C LEU A 129 -2.19 4.22 18.02
N GLU A 130 -1.71 5.39 18.46
CA GLU A 130 -0.43 5.94 17.97
C GLU A 130 0.74 5.01 18.29
N GLY A 131 0.80 4.46 19.50
CA GLY A 131 1.83 3.50 19.88
C GLY A 131 1.80 2.23 19.03
N VAL A 132 0.61 1.72 18.73
CA VAL A 132 0.43 0.55 17.84
C VAL A 132 0.91 0.88 16.42
N ILE A 133 0.56 2.06 15.89
CA ILE A 133 1.01 2.52 14.58
C ILE A 133 2.53 2.64 14.55
N GLN A 134 3.13 3.33 15.51
CA GLN A 134 4.58 3.54 15.60
C GLN A 134 5.34 2.21 15.59
N LYS A 135 4.92 1.25 16.43
CA LYS A 135 5.52 -0.08 16.49
C LYS A 135 5.46 -0.81 15.14
N LYS A 136 4.28 -0.87 14.54
CA LYS A 136 4.09 -1.54 13.24
C LYS A 136 4.84 -0.83 12.11
N MET A 137 4.94 0.49 12.15
CA MET A 137 5.74 1.25 11.18
C MET A 137 7.25 0.99 11.37
N ALA A 138 7.73 0.92 12.61
CA ALA A 138 9.13 0.58 12.88
C ALA A 138 9.50 -0.79 12.30
N ASP A 139 8.64 -1.81 12.48
CA ASP A 139 8.85 -3.16 11.93
C ASP A 139 8.92 -3.17 10.38
N ARG A 140 8.25 -2.22 9.72
CA ARG A 140 8.16 -2.15 8.25
C ARG A 140 9.11 -1.14 7.61
N ARG A 141 9.74 -0.31 8.40
CA ARG A 141 10.53 0.83 7.96
C ARG A 141 11.64 0.44 6.98
N LEU A 142 12.39 -0.62 7.28
CA LEU A 142 13.47 -1.11 6.43
C LEU A 142 13.03 -1.48 5.01
N TYR A 143 11.76 -1.87 4.86
CA TYR A 143 11.17 -2.18 3.55
C TYR A 143 10.69 -0.91 2.86
N TYR A 144 10.00 -0.02 3.59
CA TYR A 144 9.48 1.22 3.03
C TYR A 144 10.58 2.18 2.58
N GLU A 145 11.70 2.26 3.33
CA GLU A 145 12.85 3.09 3.00
C GLU A 145 13.57 2.67 1.70
N GLN A 146 13.26 1.51 1.15
CA GLN A 146 13.77 1.07 -0.15
C GLN A 146 12.99 1.68 -1.33
N ALA A 147 11.95 2.47 -1.09
CA ALA A 147 11.22 3.15 -2.15
C ALA A 147 12.14 4.11 -2.95
N HIS A 148 11.84 4.31 -4.22
CA HIS A 148 12.56 5.27 -5.06
C HIS A 148 12.20 6.72 -4.72
N VAL A 149 10.94 6.95 -4.32
CA VAL A 149 10.41 8.25 -3.92
C VAL A 149 9.71 8.12 -2.59
N ARG A 150 9.96 9.01 -1.67
CA ARG A 150 9.24 9.15 -0.40
C ARG A 150 8.47 10.46 -0.40
N ILE A 151 7.23 10.41 0.07
CA ILE A 151 6.32 11.55 0.17
C ILE A 151 5.89 11.67 1.62
N ASP A 152 6.39 12.69 2.30
CA ASP A 152 6.06 13.00 3.69
C ASP A 152 4.94 14.04 3.81
N GLU A 153 4.65 14.76 2.71
CA GLU A 153 3.71 15.87 2.70
C GLU A 153 2.31 15.45 2.26
N GLU A 154 1.31 15.95 2.98
CA GLU A 154 -0.10 15.75 2.63
C GLU A 154 -0.56 16.67 1.48
N ALA A 155 0.16 17.74 1.23
CA ALA A 155 -0.21 18.81 0.31
C ALA A 155 0.55 18.79 -1.03
N ILE A 156 1.18 17.67 -1.39
CA ILE A 156 1.82 17.56 -2.69
C ILE A 156 0.76 17.48 -3.79
N ASP A 157 0.91 18.28 -4.83
CA ASP A 157 0.04 18.14 -6.00
C ASP A 157 0.47 16.96 -6.90
N VAL A 158 -0.51 16.42 -7.64
CA VAL A 158 -0.30 15.23 -8.48
C VAL A 158 0.76 15.44 -9.56
N ILE A 159 0.87 16.63 -10.10
CA ILE A 159 1.82 16.96 -11.17
C ILE A 159 3.24 16.94 -10.61
N THR A 160 3.45 17.57 -9.46
CA THR A 160 4.73 17.57 -8.76
C THR A 160 5.15 16.14 -8.38
N LEU A 161 4.20 15.34 -7.90
CA LEU A 161 4.45 13.94 -7.60
C LEU A 161 4.87 13.14 -8.83
N LEU A 162 4.19 13.30 -9.97
CA LEU A 162 4.57 12.63 -11.21
C LEU A 162 5.95 13.05 -11.71
N LYS A 163 6.30 14.34 -11.60
CA LYS A 163 7.65 14.83 -11.93
C LYS A 163 8.71 14.15 -11.05
N SER A 164 8.48 14.07 -9.74
CA SER A 164 9.40 13.39 -8.81
C SER A 164 9.60 11.92 -9.17
N ILE A 165 8.53 11.22 -9.58
CA ILE A 165 8.59 9.82 -10.01
C ILE A 165 9.36 9.67 -11.35
N ALA A 166 9.22 10.62 -12.25
CA ALA A 166 9.87 10.55 -13.57
C ALA A 166 11.38 10.82 -13.51
N HIS A 167 11.86 11.52 -12.48
CA HIS A 167 13.28 11.87 -12.30
C HIS A 167 14.13 10.80 -11.62
N VAL A 168 13.55 9.72 -11.13
CA VAL A 168 14.23 8.56 -10.52
C VAL A 168 14.07 7.33 -11.40
#